data_46d9daea93356f96763ec7146ecee2a0
#
_entry.id   46d9daea93356f96763ec7146ecee2a0
#
_cell.length_a   1.000
_cell.length_b   1.000
_cell.length_c   1.000
_cell.angle_alpha   90.00
_cell.angle_beta   90.00
_cell.angle_gamma   90.00
#
_symmetry.space_group_name_H-M   'P 1'
#
loop_
_entity.id
_entity.type
_entity.pdbx_description
1 polymer ?
#
loop_
_entity_poly.entity_id
_entity_poly.type
_entity_poly.pdbx_seq_one_letter_code
_entity_poly.pdbx_strand_id
1 'polypeptide(L)'
;MFGAWLSFPSAVSARALARPGIDYVCVDLQHGGATEQHLPELTSAIRQAGAAPLGRVRHAHPADIGRALDLGCDGVIVPNVDSAEQARAVAGACQYPPAGYRSAGGVLAGPQRPLCIVMAESRQALAELDTTLTVPGVDGIYVGPRDLSMALGCALDPRDPVLRPALEQVWAACAAAGKPAGVHATDGATARLYRDSGCRIITVANDNLAVQRATAAELAVARD
;
A
#
# COMPACT_ATOMS: atom_id res chain seq x y z
N MET A 1 9.98 -5.33 -5.28
CA MET A 1 9.22 -6.06 -4.25
C MET A 1 7.82 -6.34 -4.79
N PHE A 2 7.35 -7.56 -4.56
CA PHE A 2 5.99 -7.97 -4.90
C PHE A 2 5.20 -8.26 -3.63
N GLY A 3 3.96 -7.82 -3.57
CA GLY A 3 3.13 -8.00 -2.40
C GLY A 3 1.70 -8.40 -2.74
N ALA A 4 0.91 -8.59 -1.69
CA ALA A 4 -0.51 -8.85 -1.80
C ALA A 4 -1.32 -7.92 -0.89
N TRP A 5 -2.60 -7.78 -1.21
CA TRP A 5 -3.56 -7.00 -0.45
C TRP A 5 -4.52 -7.94 0.27
N LEU A 6 -4.65 -7.77 1.56
CA LEU A 6 -5.51 -8.59 2.43
C LEU A 6 -6.77 -7.81 2.78
N SER A 7 -7.90 -8.23 2.21
CA SER A 7 -9.22 -7.63 2.47
C SER A 7 -10.02 -8.41 3.51
N PHE A 8 -9.79 -9.73 3.64
CA PHE A 8 -10.49 -10.55 4.63
C PHE A 8 -9.82 -10.48 6.01
N PRO A 9 -10.59 -10.34 7.10
CA PRO A 9 -10.07 -10.39 8.46
C PRO A 9 -9.74 -11.83 8.90
N SER A 10 -8.85 -12.50 8.16
CA SER A 10 -8.55 -13.92 8.33
C SER A 10 -7.06 -14.22 8.31
N ALA A 11 -6.54 -14.76 9.39
CA ALA A 11 -5.16 -15.23 9.47
C ALA A 11 -4.86 -16.38 8.50
N VAL A 12 -5.88 -17.16 8.12
CA VAL A 12 -5.73 -18.22 7.11
C VAL A 12 -5.47 -17.59 5.73
N SER A 13 -6.26 -16.57 5.35
CA SER A 13 -6.05 -15.80 4.12
C SER A 13 -4.70 -15.10 4.12
N ALA A 14 -4.31 -14.49 5.24
CA ALA A 14 -3.02 -13.83 5.41
C ALA A 14 -1.84 -14.77 5.12
N ARG A 15 -1.86 -15.96 5.72
CA ARG A 15 -0.83 -17.01 5.48
C ARG A 15 -0.86 -17.53 4.06
N ALA A 16 -2.05 -17.72 3.47
CA ALA A 16 -2.19 -18.21 2.11
C ALA A 16 -1.61 -17.22 1.09
N LEU A 17 -1.83 -15.92 1.28
CA LEU A 17 -1.23 -14.87 0.45
C LEU A 17 0.30 -14.80 0.59
N ALA A 18 0.83 -14.97 1.81
CA ALA A 18 2.27 -14.84 2.06
C ALA A 18 3.10 -16.05 1.58
N ARG A 19 2.52 -17.26 1.60
CA ARG A 19 3.22 -18.53 1.26
C ARG A 19 3.91 -18.59 -0.11
N PRO A 20 3.41 -17.97 -1.19
CA PRO A 20 4.11 -17.98 -2.48
C PRO A 20 5.47 -17.27 -2.51
N GLY A 21 5.90 -16.66 -1.41
CA GLY A 21 7.20 -15.99 -1.33
C GLY A 21 7.14 -14.54 -1.78
N ILE A 22 6.04 -13.85 -1.50
CA ILE A 22 5.92 -12.41 -1.70
C ILE A 22 6.64 -11.64 -0.59
N ASP A 23 7.06 -10.41 -0.88
CA ASP A 23 7.85 -9.60 0.05
C ASP A 23 7.00 -8.99 1.16
N TYR A 24 5.74 -8.62 0.88
CA TYR A 24 4.83 -8.00 1.86
C TYR A 24 3.36 -8.38 1.66
N VAL A 25 2.60 -8.31 2.75
CA VAL A 25 1.12 -8.32 2.72
C VAL A 25 0.62 -7.04 3.36
N CYS A 26 -0.18 -6.27 2.63
CA CYS A 26 -0.83 -5.08 3.13
C CYS A 26 -2.24 -5.39 3.63
N VAL A 27 -2.49 -5.24 4.93
CA VAL A 27 -3.83 -5.33 5.52
C VAL A 27 -4.60 -4.06 5.21
N ASP A 28 -5.75 -4.21 4.58
CA ASP A 28 -6.58 -3.09 4.17
C ASP A 28 -7.58 -2.71 5.26
N LEU A 29 -7.26 -1.66 6.04
CA LEU A 29 -8.15 -1.13 7.07
C LEU A 29 -9.12 -0.07 6.51
N GLN A 30 -8.93 0.39 5.26
CA GLN A 30 -9.77 1.42 4.65
C GLN A 30 -11.00 0.83 3.96
N HIS A 31 -10.81 -0.17 3.10
CA HIS A 31 -11.87 -0.77 2.28
C HIS A 31 -12.02 -2.27 2.48
N GLY A 32 -11.15 -2.89 3.28
CA GLY A 32 -11.26 -4.30 3.67
C GLY A 32 -12.25 -4.51 4.83
N GLY A 33 -12.47 -5.78 5.17
CA GLY A 33 -13.26 -6.17 6.35
C GLY A 33 -12.45 -6.20 7.65
N ALA A 34 -11.14 -5.95 7.59
CA ALA A 34 -10.28 -5.94 8.77
C ALA A 34 -10.43 -4.61 9.56
N THR A 35 -10.33 -4.73 10.87
CA THR A 35 -10.23 -3.60 11.80
C THR A 35 -8.95 -3.71 12.61
N GLU A 36 -8.64 -2.70 13.43
CA GLU A 36 -7.48 -2.71 14.31
C GLU A 36 -7.43 -3.93 15.24
N GLN A 37 -8.59 -4.47 15.63
CA GLN A 37 -8.69 -5.65 16.51
C GLN A 37 -8.11 -6.91 15.86
N HIS A 38 -8.12 -7.01 14.53
CA HIS A 38 -7.60 -8.15 13.80
C HIS A 38 -6.06 -8.04 13.57
N LEU A 39 -5.49 -6.84 13.64
CA LEU A 39 -4.08 -6.61 13.30
C LEU A 39 -3.09 -7.51 14.05
N PRO A 40 -3.19 -7.73 15.38
CA PRO A 40 -2.23 -8.57 16.09
C PRO A 40 -2.13 -9.99 15.54
N GLU A 41 -3.27 -10.60 15.21
CA GLU A 41 -3.31 -11.93 14.63
C GLU A 41 -2.84 -11.92 13.17
N LEU A 42 -3.29 -10.95 12.36
CA LEU A 42 -2.95 -10.86 10.94
C LEU A 42 -1.45 -10.58 10.74
N THR A 43 -0.89 -9.60 11.46
CA THR A 43 0.54 -9.24 11.36
C THR A 43 1.45 -10.40 11.81
N SER A 44 1.06 -11.11 12.87
CA SER A 44 1.76 -12.30 13.30
C SER A 44 1.72 -13.40 12.24
N ALA A 45 0.55 -13.68 11.66
CA ALA A 45 0.36 -14.69 10.62
C ALA A 45 1.17 -14.40 9.35
N ILE A 46 1.20 -13.13 8.92
CA ILE A 46 1.99 -12.66 7.77
C ILE A 46 3.49 -12.86 8.03
N ARG A 47 3.98 -12.40 9.18
CA ARG A 47 5.39 -12.48 9.55
C ARG A 47 5.86 -13.94 9.69
N GLN A 48 5.06 -14.81 10.30
CA GLN A 48 5.36 -16.25 10.40
C GLN A 48 5.43 -16.93 9.04
N ALA A 49 4.72 -16.42 8.04
CA ALA A 49 4.76 -16.94 6.68
C ALA A 49 5.90 -16.34 5.82
N GLY A 50 6.73 -15.44 6.39
CA GLY A 50 7.94 -14.92 5.78
C GLY A 50 7.77 -13.58 5.04
N ALA A 51 6.59 -12.93 5.10
CA ALA A 51 6.35 -11.63 4.48
C ALA A 51 6.31 -10.49 5.51
N ALA A 52 6.58 -9.26 5.08
CA ALA A 52 6.43 -8.07 5.91
C ALA A 52 4.95 -7.64 6.01
N PRO A 53 4.39 -7.44 7.22
CA PRO A 53 3.05 -6.92 7.39
C PRO A 53 3.04 -5.40 7.23
N LEU A 54 2.34 -4.89 6.24
CA LEU A 54 2.02 -3.46 6.08
C LEU A 54 0.54 -3.24 6.39
N GLY A 55 0.17 -1.99 6.74
CA GLY A 55 -1.22 -1.62 6.92
C GLY A 55 -1.60 -0.43 6.04
N ARG A 56 -2.66 -0.55 5.22
CA ARG A 56 -3.29 0.64 4.67
C ARG A 56 -4.26 1.18 5.72
N VAL A 57 -3.92 2.33 6.31
CA VAL A 57 -4.75 3.00 7.33
C VAL A 57 -6.00 3.62 6.71
N ARG A 58 -7.03 3.90 7.53
CA ARG A 58 -8.28 4.50 7.05
C ARG A 58 -8.11 5.94 6.59
N HIS A 59 -7.36 6.70 7.38
CA HIS A 59 -7.19 8.14 7.17
C HIS A 59 -5.74 8.54 7.45
N ALA A 60 -5.34 9.66 6.88
CA ALA A 60 -4.07 10.32 7.19
C ALA A 60 -4.10 10.98 8.59
N HIS A 61 -4.52 10.21 9.61
CA HIS A 61 -4.68 10.69 10.98
C HIS A 61 -3.66 10.01 11.91
N PRO A 62 -3.00 10.76 12.82
CA PRO A 62 -1.97 10.23 13.70
C PRO A 62 -2.41 9.03 14.55
N ALA A 63 -3.68 9.00 14.99
CA ALA A 63 -4.21 7.89 15.78
C ALA A 63 -4.28 6.59 14.96
N ASP A 64 -4.75 6.64 13.71
CA ASP A 64 -4.85 5.47 12.85
C ASP A 64 -3.46 4.94 12.50
N ILE A 65 -2.52 5.85 12.20
CA ILE A 65 -1.12 5.51 11.89
C ILE A 65 -0.45 4.86 13.10
N GLY A 66 -0.46 5.55 14.25
CA GLY A 66 0.13 5.04 15.49
C GLY A 66 -0.46 3.70 15.88
N ARG A 67 -1.77 3.54 15.77
CA ARG A 67 -2.45 2.30 16.14
C ARG A 67 -2.07 1.12 15.25
N ALA A 68 -1.99 1.31 13.94
CA ALA A 68 -1.54 0.26 13.03
C ALA A 68 -0.11 -0.21 13.35
N LEU A 69 0.79 0.73 13.62
CA LEU A 69 2.18 0.44 13.97
C LEU A 69 2.29 -0.24 15.36
N ASP A 70 1.50 0.17 16.34
CA ASP A 70 1.47 -0.42 17.70
C ASP A 70 0.92 -1.85 17.70
N LEU A 71 0.14 -2.20 16.68
CA LEU A 71 -0.45 -3.53 16.49
C LEU A 71 0.34 -4.42 15.52
N GLY A 72 1.60 -4.06 15.24
CA GLY A 72 2.57 -4.94 14.61
C GLY A 72 2.78 -4.75 13.11
N CYS A 73 2.25 -3.68 12.49
CA CYS A 73 2.62 -3.35 11.12
C CYS A 73 4.08 -2.85 11.07
N ASP A 74 4.86 -3.32 10.08
CA ASP A 74 6.23 -2.86 9.82
C ASP A 74 6.28 -1.51 9.10
N GLY A 75 5.13 -1.06 8.61
CA GLY A 75 4.92 0.22 7.97
C GLY A 75 3.47 0.45 7.61
N VAL A 76 3.19 1.66 7.12
CA VAL A 76 1.86 2.07 6.70
C VAL A 76 1.85 2.59 5.28
N ILE A 77 0.74 2.32 4.57
CA ILE A 77 0.35 2.99 3.33
C ILE A 77 -0.79 3.94 3.69
N VAL A 78 -0.58 5.23 3.50
CA VAL A 78 -1.51 6.28 3.98
C VAL A 78 -2.24 6.90 2.79
N PRO A 79 -3.58 6.74 2.71
CA PRO A 79 -4.39 7.27 1.62
C PRO A 79 -4.63 8.78 1.74
N ASN A 80 -5.04 9.39 0.63
CA ASN A 80 -5.52 10.78 0.55
C ASN A 80 -4.50 11.81 1.06
N VAL A 81 -3.23 11.66 0.68
CA VAL A 81 -2.16 12.62 1.00
C VAL A 81 -1.93 13.53 -0.20
N ASP A 82 -2.52 14.70 -0.17
CA ASP A 82 -2.58 15.63 -1.31
C ASP A 82 -1.57 16.79 -1.23
N SER A 83 -0.79 16.89 -0.14
CA SER A 83 0.19 17.96 0.03
C SER A 83 1.42 17.55 0.84
N ALA A 84 2.52 18.28 0.66
CA ALA A 84 3.73 18.11 1.46
C ALA A 84 3.49 18.40 2.96
N GLU A 85 2.51 19.25 3.30
CA GLU A 85 2.12 19.50 4.70
C GLU A 85 1.49 18.25 5.33
N GLN A 86 0.52 17.66 4.63
CA GLN A 86 -0.08 16.39 5.07
C GLN A 86 0.96 15.27 5.14
N ALA A 87 1.87 15.18 4.16
CA ALA A 87 2.95 14.21 4.16
C ALA A 87 3.89 14.37 5.37
N ARG A 88 4.21 15.62 5.79
CA ARG A 88 4.98 15.88 7.03
C ARG A 88 4.23 15.41 8.27
N ALA A 89 2.93 15.69 8.36
CA ALA A 89 2.11 15.23 9.46
C ALA A 89 2.09 13.70 9.55
N VAL A 90 1.91 13.03 8.42
CA VAL A 90 1.93 11.56 8.31
C VAL A 90 3.30 10.99 8.72
N ALA A 91 4.39 11.53 8.17
CA ALA A 91 5.74 11.08 8.50
C ALA A 91 6.08 11.28 9.99
N GLY A 92 5.67 12.42 10.56
CA GLY A 92 5.82 12.71 11.99
C GLY A 92 5.03 11.75 12.88
N ALA A 93 3.84 11.32 12.44
CA ALA A 93 3.03 10.33 13.16
C ALA A 93 3.62 8.90 13.13
N CYS A 94 4.47 8.60 12.16
CA CYS A 94 5.16 7.31 12.08
C CYS A 94 6.36 7.22 13.03
N GLN A 95 6.97 8.33 13.40
CA GLN A 95 8.28 8.37 14.08
C GLN A 95 8.17 8.85 15.53
N TYR A 96 8.99 8.27 16.41
CA TYR A 96 9.12 8.74 17.77
C TYR A 96 9.93 10.05 17.86
N PRO A 97 9.72 10.86 18.91
CA PRO A 97 10.57 12.02 19.18
C PRO A 97 12.08 11.64 19.26
N PRO A 98 13.01 12.48 18.79
CA PRO A 98 12.78 13.83 18.28
C PRO A 98 12.44 13.91 16.78
N ALA A 99 12.46 12.80 16.05
CA ALA A 99 12.23 12.76 14.59
C ALA A 99 10.74 12.96 14.22
N GLY A 100 9.84 12.65 15.12
CA GLY A 100 8.40 12.80 14.96
C GLY A 100 7.70 12.99 16.31
N TYR A 101 6.41 12.66 16.35
CA TYR A 101 5.58 12.83 17.53
C TYR A 101 4.70 11.62 17.87
N ARG A 102 5.02 10.44 17.31
CA ARG A 102 4.35 9.19 17.66
C ARG A 102 4.46 8.95 19.17
N SER A 103 3.34 8.64 19.83
CA SER A 103 3.34 8.27 21.24
C SER A 103 3.96 6.89 21.44
N ALA A 104 4.83 6.76 22.44
CA ALA A 104 5.39 5.48 22.84
C ALA A 104 4.43 4.73 23.76
N GLY A 105 4.25 3.41 23.55
CA GLY A 105 3.38 2.59 24.41
C GLY A 105 2.75 1.38 23.72
N GLY A 106 3.21 1.01 22.53
CA GLY A 106 2.69 -0.16 21.80
C GLY A 106 2.84 -1.47 22.58
N VAL A 107 1.79 -2.31 22.55
CA VAL A 107 1.77 -3.63 23.20
C VAL A 107 2.64 -4.64 22.44
N LEU A 108 2.73 -4.49 21.14
CA LEU A 108 3.60 -5.31 20.29
C LEU A 108 4.83 -4.50 19.90
N ALA A 109 6.00 -5.14 19.93
CA ALA A 109 7.23 -4.50 19.48
C ALA A 109 7.15 -4.30 17.95
N GLY A 110 6.83 -3.09 17.54
CA GLY A 110 6.94 -2.66 16.15
C GLY A 110 8.36 -2.21 15.79
N PRO A 111 8.67 -1.97 14.51
CA PRO A 111 9.97 -1.46 14.11
C PRO A 111 10.22 -0.07 14.71
N GLN A 112 11.47 0.20 15.06
CA GLN A 112 11.87 1.52 15.55
C GLN A 112 11.72 2.60 14.46
N ARG A 113 11.93 2.21 13.21
CA ARG A 113 11.72 3.03 12.03
C ARG A 113 10.76 2.32 11.07
N PRO A 114 9.45 2.51 11.25
CA PRO A 114 8.46 1.96 10.34
C PRO A 114 8.51 2.63 8.98
N LEU A 115 8.13 1.90 7.92
CA LEU A 115 7.97 2.47 6.60
C LEU A 115 6.76 3.40 6.57
N CYS A 116 6.95 4.58 6.00
CA CYS A 116 5.91 5.57 5.75
C CYS A 116 5.76 5.77 4.25
N ILE A 117 4.73 5.20 3.66
CA ILE A 117 4.42 5.28 2.24
C ILE A 117 3.13 6.08 2.10
N VAL A 118 3.13 7.16 1.33
CA VAL A 118 1.95 7.99 1.10
C VAL A 118 1.35 7.71 -0.28
N MET A 119 0.01 7.78 -0.40
CA MET A 119 -0.65 7.50 -1.68
C MET A 119 -0.77 8.77 -2.52
N ALA A 120 -0.47 8.61 -3.82
CA ALA A 120 -0.77 9.58 -4.87
C ALA A 120 -1.95 9.05 -5.70
N GLU A 121 -3.13 9.64 -5.49
CA GLU A 121 -4.39 9.16 -6.07
C GLU A 121 -5.34 10.28 -6.49
N SER A 122 -4.81 11.52 -6.53
CA SER A 122 -5.54 12.71 -6.96
C SER A 122 -4.70 13.60 -7.90
N ARG A 123 -5.36 14.55 -8.60
CA ARG A 123 -4.66 15.57 -9.38
C ARG A 123 -3.75 16.45 -8.52
N GLN A 124 -4.19 16.75 -7.30
CA GLN A 124 -3.42 17.57 -6.38
C GLN A 124 -2.18 16.84 -5.89
N ALA A 125 -2.30 15.54 -5.53
CA ALA A 125 -1.15 14.73 -5.15
C ALA A 125 -0.09 14.65 -6.27
N LEU A 126 -0.52 14.59 -7.54
CA LEU A 126 0.41 14.64 -8.69
C LEU A 126 1.11 16.01 -8.82
N ALA A 127 0.39 17.10 -8.58
CA ALA A 127 0.96 18.46 -8.63
C ALA A 127 1.96 18.71 -7.49
N GLU A 128 1.73 18.12 -6.31
CA GLU A 128 2.56 18.25 -5.10
C GLU A 128 3.64 17.16 -4.97
N LEU A 129 3.80 16.31 -5.99
CA LEU A 129 4.63 15.10 -5.91
C LEU A 129 6.09 15.39 -5.54
N ASP A 130 6.71 16.36 -6.21
CA ASP A 130 8.13 16.69 -5.99
C ASP A 130 8.33 17.24 -4.58
N THR A 131 7.45 18.12 -4.10
CA THR A 131 7.50 18.67 -2.74
C THR A 131 7.23 17.60 -1.68
N THR A 132 6.31 16.68 -1.94
CA THR A 132 6.02 15.52 -1.07
C THR A 132 7.24 14.60 -0.94
N LEU A 133 7.93 14.35 -2.04
CA LEU A 133 9.12 13.50 -2.06
C LEU A 133 10.32 14.11 -1.30
N THR A 134 10.36 15.44 -1.10
CA THR A 134 11.42 16.07 -0.26
C THR A 134 11.15 15.91 1.23
N VAL A 135 9.96 15.49 1.65
CA VAL A 135 9.61 15.39 3.07
C VAL A 135 10.45 14.31 3.76
N PRO A 136 11.20 14.66 4.84
CA PRO A 136 11.90 13.68 5.63
C PRO A 136 10.93 12.69 6.30
N GLY A 137 11.25 11.40 6.26
CA GLY A 137 10.41 10.35 6.83
C GLY A 137 9.35 9.79 5.90
N VAL A 138 9.12 10.37 4.71
CA VAL A 138 8.39 9.71 3.62
C VAL A 138 9.34 8.77 2.89
N ASP A 139 9.07 7.47 2.91
CA ASP A 139 9.94 6.43 2.34
C ASP A 139 9.59 6.07 0.88
N GLY A 140 8.41 6.43 0.40
CA GLY A 140 7.98 6.18 -0.97
C GLY A 140 6.58 6.71 -1.27
N ILE A 141 6.21 6.63 -2.55
CA ILE A 141 4.87 6.96 -3.03
C ILE A 141 4.18 5.67 -3.49
N TYR A 142 2.90 5.51 -3.15
CA TYR A 142 2.07 4.42 -3.64
C TYR A 142 0.90 4.95 -4.46
N VAL A 143 0.78 4.51 -5.70
CA VAL A 143 -0.35 4.93 -6.56
C VAL A 143 -1.57 4.05 -6.32
N GLY A 144 -2.72 4.68 -6.03
CA GLY A 144 -4.04 4.08 -6.11
C GLY A 144 -4.61 4.25 -7.53
N PRO A 145 -4.39 3.30 -8.47
CA PRO A 145 -4.67 3.56 -9.88
C PRO A 145 -6.17 3.73 -10.17
N ARG A 146 -7.04 3.14 -9.34
CA ARG A 146 -8.50 3.30 -9.48
C ARG A 146 -8.91 4.74 -9.17
N ASP A 147 -8.52 5.25 -8.00
CA ASP A 147 -8.90 6.60 -7.56
C ASP A 147 -8.23 7.64 -8.44
N LEU A 148 -6.97 7.41 -8.82
CA LEU A 148 -6.26 8.29 -9.75
C LEU A 148 -6.96 8.33 -11.13
N SER A 149 -7.37 7.18 -11.70
CA SER A 149 -8.08 7.16 -12.98
C SER A 149 -9.42 7.90 -12.91
N MET A 150 -10.15 7.76 -11.81
CA MET A 150 -11.39 8.51 -11.56
C MET A 150 -11.12 10.02 -11.45
N ALA A 151 -10.10 10.42 -10.70
CA ALA A 151 -9.70 11.82 -10.55
C ALA A 151 -9.25 12.44 -11.89
N LEU A 152 -8.62 11.65 -12.75
CA LEU A 152 -8.19 12.07 -14.10
C LEU A 152 -9.33 12.05 -15.13
N GLY A 153 -10.43 11.30 -14.87
CA GLY A 153 -11.55 11.12 -15.79
C GLY A 153 -11.20 10.20 -16.96
N CYS A 154 -10.41 9.13 -16.70
CA CYS A 154 -9.92 8.21 -17.72
C CYS A 154 -10.18 6.73 -17.34
N ALA A 155 -9.86 5.81 -18.26
CA ALA A 155 -10.01 4.39 -18.00
C ALA A 155 -8.95 3.87 -17.02
N LEU A 156 -9.33 2.86 -16.22
CA LEU A 156 -8.39 2.09 -15.38
C LEU A 156 -7.64 1.07 -16.26
N ASP A 157 -6.86 1.56 -17.19
CA ASP A 157 -5.97 0.77 -18.05
C ASP A 157 -4.58 1.43 -18.01
N PRO A 158 -3.51 0.70 -17.67
CA PRO A 158 -2.14 1.25 -17.66
C PRO A 158 -1.65 1.74 -19.03
N ARG A 159 -2.39 1.44 -20.11
CA ARG A 159 -2.11 1.92 -21.47
C ARG A 159 -2.95 3.14 -21.86
N ASP A 160 -3.91 3.54 -21.01
CA ASP A 160 -4.75 4.71 -21.27
C ASP A 160 -3.88 5.96 -21.50
N PRO A 161 -4.16 6.77 -22.53
CA PRO A 161 -3.32 7.91 -22.91
C PRO A 161 -3.26 9.03 -21.88
N VAL A 162 -4.15 9.02 -20.87
CA VAL A 162 -4.15 9.98 -19.75
C VAL A 162 -3.53 9.36 -18.50
N LEU A 163 -3.88 8.11 -18.16
CA LEU A 163 -3.37 7.46 -16.95
C LEU A 163 -1.87 7.14 -17.05
N ARG A 164 -1.43 6.63 -18.21
CA ARG A 164 -0.05 6.21 -18.42
C ARG A 164 0.98 7.31 -18.16
N PRO A 165 0.86 8.53 -18.72
CA PRO A 165 1.78 9.62 -18.43
C PRO A 165 1.80 10.02 -16.95
N ALA A 166 0.65 9.97 -16.26
CA ALA A 166 0.57 10.26 -14.84
C ALA A 166 1.33 9.22 -13.99
N LEU A 167 1.24 7.93 -14.35
CA LEU A 167 2.04 6.88 -13.72
C LEU A 167 3.54 7.07 -13.98
N GLU A 168 3.92 7.34 -15.22
CA GLU A 168 5.31 7.58 -15.63
C GLU A 168 5.91 8.81 -14.90
N GLN A 169 5.11 9.86 -14.69
CA GLN A 169 5.48 11.02 -13.87
C GLN A 169 5.85 10.60 -12.43
N VAL A 170 5.02 9.77 -11.79
CA VAL A 170 5.29 9.29 -10.42
C VAL A 170 6.55 8.45 -10.39
N TRP A 171 6.75 7.53 -11.37
CA TRP A 171 7.96 6.71 -11.42
C TRP A 171 9.22 7.54 -11.58
N ALA A 172 9.19 8.54 -12.46
CA ALA A 172 10.33 9.42 -12.73
C ALA A 172 10.66 10.29 -11.50
N ALA A 173 9.66 10.89 -10.86
CA ALA A 173 9.86 11.72 -9.67
C ALA A 173 10.42 10.90 -8.50
N CYS A 174 9.86 9.71 -8.26
CA CYS A 174 10.38 8.81 -7.22
C CYS A 174 11.82 8.39 -7.49
N ALA A 175 12.15 8.04 -8.74
CA ALA A 175 13.50 7.67 -9.13
C ALA A 175 14.49 8.84 -8.93
N ALA A 176 14.12 10.06 -9.31
CA ALA A 176 14.91 11.27 -9.10
C ALA A 176 15.15 11.56 -7.61
N ALA A 177 14.16 11.29 -6.75
CA ALA A 177 14.27 11.43 -5.31
C ALA A 177 15.00 10.25 -4.60
N GLY A 178 15.39 9.21 -5.33
CA GLY A 178 15.99 8.00 -4.76
C GLY A 178 15.00 7.19 -3.89
N LYS A 179 13.70 7.35 -4.09
CA LYS A 179 12.63 6.68 -3.32
C LYS A 179 11.85 5.70 -4.22
N PRO A 180 11.34 4.58 -3.68
CA PRO A 180 10.55 3.65 -4.46
C PRO A 180 9.16 4.20 -4.78
N ALA A 181 8.68 3.93 -5.99
CA ALA A 181 7.29 4.05 -6.36
C ALA A 181 6.57 2.70 -6.18
N GLY A 182 5.33 2.75 -5.73
CA GLY A 182 4.46 1.60 -5.55
C GLY A 182 3.16 1.72 -6.33
N VAL A 183 2.51 0.57 -6.61
CA VAL A 183 1.23 0.52 -7.31
C VAL A 183 0.47 -0.77 -7.04
N HIS A 184 -0.86 -0.69 -7.11
CA HIS A 184 -1.73 -1.85 -7.13
C HIS A 184 -1.96 -2.31 -8.58
N ALA A 185 -1.50 -3.53 -8.91
CA ALA A 185 -1.78 -4.15 -10.20
C ALA A 185 -3.01 -5.05 -10.11
N THR A 186 -3.73 -5.16 -11.24
CA THR A 186 -4.93 -6.01 -11.33
C THR A 186 -4.61 -7.48 -11.56
N ASP A 187 -3.42 -7.78 -12.10
CA ASP A 187 -2.95 -9.11 -12.44
C ASP A 187 -1.43 -9.14 -12.68
N GLY A 188 -0.87 -10.32 -12.90
CA GLY A 188 0.56 -10.49 -13.11
C GLY A 188 1.11 -9.87 -14.40
N ALA A 189 0.30 -9.74 -15.46
CA ALA A 189 0.72 -9.08 -16.70
C ALA A 189 0.86 -7.57 -16.49
N THR A 190 -0.12 -6.96 -15.83
CA THR A 190 -0.10 -5.55 -15.41
C THR A 190 1.05 -5.28 -14.44
N ALA A 191 1.29 -6.19 -13.48
CA ALA A 191 2.42 -6.06 -12.56
C ALA A 191 3.77 -6.06 -13.26
N ARG A 192 3.93 -6.90 -14.29
CA ARG A 192 5.14 -6.93 -15.13
C ARG A 192 5.31 -5.60 -15.87
N LEU A 193 4.24 -5.08 -16.47
CA LEU A 193 4.26 -3.79 -17.16
C LEU A 193 4.75 -2.66 -16.23
N TYR A 194 4.20 -2.58 -15.03
CA TYR A 194 4.61 -1.58 -14.03
C TYR A 194 6.07 -1.75 -13.58
N ARG A 195 6.51 -2.99 -13.35
CA ARG A 195 7.92 -3.28 -13.01
C ARG A 195 8.87 -2.81 -14.11
N ASP A 196 8.54 -3.13 -15.35
CA ASP A 196 9.37 -2.81 -16.53
C ASP A 196 9.38 -1.30 -16.82
N SER A 197 8.33 -0.57 -16.38
CA SER A 197 8.26 0.91 -16.40
C SER A 197 9.02 1.58 -15.26
N GLY A 198 9.55 0.84 -14.27
CA GLY A 198 10.34 1.40 -13.18
C GLY A 198 9.70 1.38 -11.78
N CYS A 199 8.45 0.92 -11.64
CA CYS A 199 7.82 0.73 -10.33
C CYS A 199 8.53 -0.37 -9.52
N ARG A 200 8.63 -0.19 -8.20
CA ARG A 200 9.43 -1.06 -7.30
C ARG A 200 8.63 -1.78 -6.23
N ILE A 201 7.47 -1.27 -5.85
CA ILE A 201 6.58 -1.86 -4.83
C ILE A 201 5.26 -2.21 -5.51
N ILE A 202 5.04 -3.47 -5.89
CA ILE A 202 3.92 -3.86 -6.73
C ILE A 202 3.05 -4.87 -6.02
N THR A 203 1.79 -4.51 -5.77
CA THR A 203 0.78 -5.47 -5.35
C THR A 203 0.31 -6.27 -6.56
N VAL A 204 0.43 -7.59 -6.49
CA VAL A 204 0.10 -8.51 -7.60
C VAL A 204 -1.16 -9.34 -7.36
N ALA A 205 -1.64 -9.37 -6.12
CA ALA A 205 -2.78 -10.18 -5.72
C ALA A 205 -3.60 -9.48 -4.63
N ASN A 206 -4.90 -9.80 -4.63
CA ASN A 206 -5.84 -9.47 -3.56
C ASN A 206 -6.62 -10.75 -3.24
N ASP A 207 -6.78 -11.09 -1.96
CA ASP A 207 -7.43 -12.33 -1.53
C ASP A 207 -8.86 -12.49 -2.06
N ASN A 208 -9.67 -11.45 -1.97
CA ASN A 208 -11.04 -11.46 -2.46
C ASN A 208 -11.09 -11.71 -3.99
N LEU A 209 -10.30 -10.98 -4.77
CA LEU A 209 -10.24 -11.15 -6.22
C LEU A 209 -9.66 -12.52 -6.61
N ALA A 210 -8.67 -13.02 -5.87
CA ALA A 210 -8.07 -14.33 -6.12
C ALA A 210 -9.10 -15.44 -5.97
N VAL A 211 -9.88 -15.42 -4.88
CA VAL A 211 -10.96 -16.39 -4.64
C VAL A 211 -12.03 -16.30 -5.74
N GLN A 212 -12.49 -15.09 -6.08
CA GLN A 212 -13.51 -14.90 -7.12
C GLN A 212 -13.04 -15.42 -8.47
N ARG A 213 -11.81 -15.11 -8.89
CA ARG A 213 -11.25 -15.55 -10.16
C ARG A 213 -11.06 -17.06 -10.23
N ALA A 214 -10.51 -17.66 -9.19
CA ALA A 214 -10.34 -19.12 -9.12
C ALA A 214 -11.70 -19.82 -9.21
N THR A 215 -12.68 -19.39 -8.42
CA THR A 215 -14.03 -19.96 -8.45
C THR A 215 -14.71 -19.80 -9.81
N ALA A 216 -14.58 -18.63 -10.44
CA ALA A 216 -15.16 -18.38 -11.76
C ALA A 216 -14.52 -19.27 -12.85
N ALA A 217 -13.20 -19.47 -12.78
CA ALA A 217 -12.49 -20.33 -13.72
C ALA A 217 -12.97 -21.80 -13.62
N GLU A 218 -13.04 -22.35 -12.40
CA GLU A 218 -13.52 -23.71 -12.17
C GLU A 218 -14.99 -23.88 -12.57
N LEU A 219 -15.83 -22.87 -12.29
CA LEU A 219 -17.24 -22.90 -12.67
C LEU A 219 -17.43 -22.87 -14.20
N ALA A 220 -16.60 -22.15 -14.93
CA ALA A 220 -16.63 -22.16 -16.39
C ALA A 220 -16.32 -23.56 -16.94
N VAL A 221 -15.23 -24.19 -16.47
CA VAL A 221 -14.87 -25.55 -16.87
C VAL A 221 -15.97 -26.57 -16.54
N ALA A 222 -16.64 -26.43 -15.37
CA ALA A 222 -17.70 -27.36 -14.97
C ALA A 222 -19.02 -27.20 -15.75
N ARG A 223 -19.19 -26.12 -16.50
CA ARG A 223 -20.38 -25.83 -17.32
C ARG A 223 -20.23 -26.17 -18.80
N ASP A 224 -18.98 -26.36 -19.27
CA ASP A 224 -18.67 -26.83 -20.62
C ASP A 224 -18.81 -28.36 -20.72
#